data_a2383e35295aa866c93183afde0f69b8
#
_entry.id   a2383e35295aa866c93183afde0f69b8
#
_cell.length_a   1.000
_cell.length_b   1.000
_cell.length_c   1.000
_cell.angle_alpha   90.00
_cell.angle_beta   90.00
_cell.angle_gamma   90.00
#
_symmetry.space_group_name_H-M   'P 1'
#
loop_
_entity.id
_entity.type
_entity.pdbx_description
1 polymer ?
#
loop_
_entity_poly.entity_id
_entity_poly.type
_entity_poly.pdbx_seq_one_letter_code
_entity_poly.pdbx_strand_id
1 'polypeptide(L)'
;LERAAAVADCIVTAGGVSVGEEDHVRSQIEARGDLALWKLAIKPGKPLAFGTVKGTPIFGLPGNPVSAWITFALVAKPWLIKRQGGAPRAAFRFPVRAAFTAARAGSREEFLRVSLTGQGEAMRASAIINQSSGVLSGLIEADAVAVIPAGTTVSPGDVLEVIPLSALLEAGVV
;
A
#
# COMPACT_ATOMS: atom_id res chain seq x y z
N LEU A 1 -0.64 10.00 -21.46
CA LEU A 1 -1.88 9.88 -20.69
C LEU A 1 -3.12 10.02 -21.57
N GLU A 2 -3.23 11.01 -22.46
CA GLU A 2 -4.42 11.24 -23.31
C GLU A 2 -4.79 10.05 -24.19
N ARG A 3 -3.78 9.38 -24.81
CA ARG A 3 -4.03 8.17 -25.61
C ARG A 3 -4.59 7.02 -24.77
N ALA A 4 -4.14 6.89 -23.53
CA ALA A 4 -4.67 5.90 -22.59
C ALA A 4 -6.10 6.27 -22.15
N ALA A 5 -6.34 7.54 -21.86
CA ALA A 5 -7.67 8.04 -21.47
C ALA A 5 -8.74 7.84 -22.55
N ALA A 6 -8.35 7.80 -23.83
CA ALA A 6 -9.28 7.60 -24.94
C ALA A 6 -9.77 6.15 -25.09
N VAL A 7 -9.09 5.16 -24.46
CA VAL A 7 -9.37 3.73 -24.70
C VAL A 7 -9.48 2.89 -23.42
N ALA A 8 -9.29 3.49 -22.24
CA ALA A 8 -9.28 2.76 -20.97
C ALA A 8 -10.36 3.30 -20.02
N ASP A 9 -10.92 2.42 -19.19
CA ASP A 9 -11.86 2.77 -18.12
C ASP A 9 -11.15 3.33 -16.87
N CYS A 10 -9.85 3.04 -16.73
CA CYS A 10 -8.99 3.54 -15.69
C CYS A 10 -7.52 3.45 -16.12
N ILE A 11 -6.71 4.42 -15.73
CA ILE A 11 -5.28 4.43 -15.96
C ILE A 11 -4.55 4.14 -14.66
N VAL A 12 -3.58 3.24 -14.69
CA VAL A 12 -2.68 2.99 -13.57
C VAL A 12 -1.24 3.18 -14.05
N THR A 13 -0.48 4.04 -13.37
CA THR A 13 0.94 4.26 -13.62
C THR A 13 1.76 3.92 -12.38
N ALA A 14 3.02 3.57 -12.54
CA ALA A 14 3.98 3.41 -11.44
C ALA A 14 5.18 4.32 -11.68
N GLY A 15 5.53 5.13 -10.68
CA GLY A 15 6.56 6.18 -10.77
C GLY A 15 6.03 7.53 -11.26
N GLY A 16 6.87 8.56 -11.17
CA GLY A 16 6.58 9.91 -11.63
C GLY A 16 5.58 10.69 -10.78
N VAL A 17 5.34 10.31 -9.53
CA VAL A 17 4.34 10.94 -8.63
C VAL A 17 4.90 11.47 -7.32
N SER A 18 6.22 11.51 -7.17
CA SER A 18 6.89 12.07 -5.99
C SER A 18 7.13 13.59 -6.14
N VAL A 19 8.20 14.09 -5.57
CA VAL A 19 8.59 15.51 -5.58
C VAL A 19 9.87 15.76 -6.39
N GLY A 20 10.36 14.76 -7.12
CA GLY A 20 11.55 14.87 -7.96
C GLY A 20 11.29 15.68 -9.24
N GLU A 21 12.33 16.27 -9.83
CA GLU A 21 12.23 17.04 -11.07
C GLU A 21 11.73 16.20 -12.26
N GLU A 22 11.94 14.87 -12.21
CA GLU A 22 11.49 13.92 -13.24
C GLU A 22 10.10 13.30 -12.95
N ASP A 23 9.40 13.78 -11.92
CA ASP A 23 8.08 13.29 -11.54
C ASP A 23 6.95 13.97 -12.35
N HIS A 24 6.93 13.67 -13.64
CA HIS A 24 6.03 14.32 -14.60
C HIS A 24 4.57 13.86 -14.54
N VAL A 25 4.26 12.71 -13.95
CA VAL A 25 2.88 12.16 -13.96
C VAL A 25 1.92 13.10 -13.24
N ARG A 26 2.31 13.59 -12.07
CA ARG A 26 1.48 14.54 -11.31
C ARG A 26 1.18 15.81 -12.11
N SER A 27 2.20 16.48 -12.63
CA SER A 27 2.04 17.72 -13.41
C SER A 27 1.20 17.51 -14.67
N GLN A 28 1.29 16.32 -15.27
CA GLN A 28 0.48 15.95 -16.43
C GLN A 28 -0.98 15.69 -16.08
N ILE A 29 -1.28 15.18 -14.88
CA ILE A 29 -2.66 15.06 -14.38
C ILE A 29 -3.24 16.46 -14.15
N GLU A 30 -2.51 17.33 -13.43
CA GLU A 30 -2.93 18.70 -13.14
C GLU A 30 -3.16 19.55 -14.42
N ALA A 31 -2.36 19.31 -15.46
CA ALA A 31 -2.49 20.04 -16.73
C ALA A 31 -3.63 19.54 -17.64
N ARG A 32 -4.13 18.31 -17.46
CA ARG A 32 -5.08 17.65 -18.39
C ARG A 32 -6.36 17.18 -17.74
N GLY A 33 -6.54 17.43 -16.45
CA GLY A 33 -7.70 16.98 -15.68
C GLY A 33 -7.61 17.48 -14.25
N ASP A 34 -8.15 16.70 -13.33
CA ASP A 34 -8.26 17.08 -11.92
C ASP A 34 -7.44 16.14 -11.04
N LEU A 35 -6.64 16.69 -10.13
CA LEU A 35 -5.95 15.95 -9.09
C LEU A 35 -6.77 16.00 -7.79
N ALA A 36 -7.42 14.89 -7.45
CA ALA A 36 -8.30 14.80 -6.27
C ALA A 36 -7.53 14.44 -4.98
N LEU A 37 -6.50 13.61 -5.08
CA LEU A 37 -5.70 13.16 -3.93
C LEU A 37 -4.21 13.09 -4.31
N TRP A 38 -3.38 13.62 -3.43
CA TRP A 38 -1.92 13.48 -3.52
C TRP A 38 -1.32 13.31 -2.12
N LYS A 39 -0.74 12.16 -1.87
CA LYS A 39 -0.12 11.69 -0.62
C LYS A 39 -1.09 10.97 0.31
N LEU A 40 -0.59 9.87 0.84
CA LEU A 40 -1.22 9.06 1.89
C LEU A 40 -0.41 9.15 3.19
N ALA A 41 -1.08 9.02 4.32
CA ALA A 41 -0.45 8.94 5.64
C ALA A 41 0.00 7.52 5.98
N ILE A 42 0.58 6.78 5.01
CA ILE A 42 1.06 5.41 5.19
C ILE A 42 2.57 5.29 4.89
N LYS A 43 3.19 4.22 5.38
CA LYS A 43 4.58 3.83 5.12
C LYS A 43 4.67 2.31 4.94
N PRO A 44 5.26 1.82 3.81
CA PRO A 44 5.62 2.56 2.61
C PRO A 44 4.39 3.03 1.83
N GLY A 45 4.55 3.99 0.90
CA GLY A 45 3.46 4.38 0.01
C GLY A 45 2.93 5.82 0.17
N LYS A 46 3.74 6.73 0.75
CA LYS A 46 3.36 8.14 0.91
C LYS A 46 2.92 8.83 -0.40
N PRO A 47 3.69 8.74 -1.51
CA PRO A 47 3.24 9.34 -2.76
C PRO A 47 2.17 8.45 -3.41
N LEU A 48 1.03 9.02 -3.69
CA LEU A 48 -0.04 8.46 -4.51
C LEU A 48 -0.75 9.64 -5.16
N ALA A 49 -0.90 9.63 -6.48
CA ALA A 49 -1.77 10.56 -7.17
C ALA A 49 -3.06 9.84 -7.57
N PHE A 50 -4.20 10.44 -7.27
CA PHE A 50 -5.49 10.00 -7.78
C PHE A 50 -6.24 11.20 -8.36
N GLY A 51 -6.80 11.01 -9.54
CA GLY A 51 -7.50 12.08 -10.24
C GLY A 51 -8.16 11.61 -11.51
N THR A 52 -8.36 12.53 -12.45
CA THR A 52 -8.88 12.23 -13.78
C THR A 52 -8.01 12.86 -14.87
N VAL A 53 -7.97 12.25 -16.04
CA VAL A 53 -7.42 12.81 -17.27
C VAL A 53 -8.49 12.69 -18.33
N LYS A 54 -8.99 13.83 -18.83
CA LYS A 54 -10.13 13.88 -19.78
C LYS A 54 -11.35 13.03 -19.29
N GLY A 55 -11.63 13.06 -17.99
CA GLY A 55 -12.73 12.32 -17.38
C GLY A 55 -12.40 10.86 -17.05
N THR A 56 -11.29 10.28 -17.53
CA THR A 56 -10.87 8.92 -17.21
C THR A 56 -10.09 8.91 -15.90
N PRO A 57 -10.48 8.09 -14.90
CA PRO A 57 -9.77 7.97 -13.63
C PRO A 57 -8.33 7.51 -13.81
N ILE A 58 -7.43 8.08 -12.97
CA ILE A 58 -6.01 7.72 -12.97
C ILE A 58 -5.50 7.52 -11.56
N PHE A 59 -4.74 6.44 -11.36
CA PHE A 59 -3.90 6.19 -10.19
C PHE A 59 -2.43 6.28 -10.59
N GLY A 60 -1.71 7.23 -10.02
CA GLY A 60 -0.25 7.29 -10.08
C GLY A 60 0.32 6.66 -8.80
N LEU A 61 0.86 5.45 -8.93
CA LEU A 61 1.47 4.71 -7.82
C LEU A 61 2.94 5.14 -7.62
N PRO A 62 3.51 4.93 -6.43
CA PRO A 62 4.93 5.15 -6.18
C PRO A 62 5.83 4.37 -7.14
N GLY A 63 7.05 4.87 -7.41
CA GLY A 63 8.04 4.16 -8.22
C GLY A 63 8.68 2.97 -7.49
N ASN A 64 8.84 3.04 -6.16
CA ASN A 64 9.36 1.93 -5.36
C ASN A 64 8.38 0.75 -5.36
N PRO A 65 8.81 -0.48 -5.74
CA PRO A 65 7.89 -1.59 -6.02
C PRO A 65 7.05 -2.03 -4.81
N VAL A 66 7.63 -2.08 -3.61
CA VAL A 66 6.87 -2.43 -2.40
C VAL A 66 5.84 -1.34 -2.07
N SER A 67 6.21 -0.05 -2.26
CA SER A 67 5.26 1.05 -2.08
C SER A 67 4.11 0.98 -3.08
N ALA A 68 4.42 0.71 -4.36
CA ALA A 68 3.43 0.56 -5.42
C ALA A 68 2.47 -0.59 -5.10
N TRP A 69 3.00 -1.73 -4.67
CA TRP A 69 2.20 -2.90 -4.33
C TRP A 69 1.26 -2.63 -3.14
N ILE A 70 1.77 -2.04 -2.04
CA ILE A 70 0.96 -1.70 -0.85
C ILE A 70 -0.12 -0.69 -1.21
N THR A 71 0.21 0.39 -1.93
CA THR A 71 -0.78 1.41 -2.31
C THR A 71 -1.80 0.88 -3.30
N PHE A 72 -1.39 0.03 -4.22
CA PHE A 72 -2.33 -0.65 -5.12
C PHE A 72 -3.31 -1.52 -4.32
N ALA A 73 -2.81 -2.40 -3.46
CA ALA A 73 -3.63 -3.34 -2.69
C ALA A 73 -4.62 -2.64 -1.75
N LEU A 74 -4.19 -1.55 -1.10
CA LEU A 74 -5.00 -0.84 -0.11
C LEU A 74 -5.95 0.20 -0.71
N VAL A 75 -5.63 0.78 -1.88
CA VAL A 75 -6.38 1.93 -2.41
C VAL A 75 -6.91 1.68 -3.82
N ALA A 76 -6.05 1.38 -4.78
CA ALA A 76 -6.48 1.26 -6.17
C ALA A 76 -7.36 0.03 -6.42
N LYS A 77 -6.98 -1.12 -5.88
CA LYS A 77 -7.72 -2.38 -6.04
C LYS A 77 -9.15 -2.32 -5.47
N PRO A 78 -9.41 -1.88 -4.22
CA PRO A 78 -10.78 -1.74 -3.72
C PRO A 78 -11.63 -0.79 -4.57
N TRP A 79 -11.02 0.29 -5.06
CA TRP A 79 -11.71 1.21 -5.96
C TRP A 79 -12.07 0.55 -7.31
N LEU A 80 -11.13 -0.21 -7.91
CA LEU A 80 -11.37 -0.94 -9.15
C LEU A 80 -12.49 -1.98 -9.00
N ILE A 81 -12.50 -2.75 -7.90
CA ILE A 81 -13.56 -3.70 -7.58
C ILE A 81 -14.92 -3.01 -7.52
N LYS A 82 -14.99 -1.89 -6.79
CA LYS A 82 -16.23 -1.10 -6.70
C LYS A 82 -16.66 -0.56 -8.08
N ARG A 83 -15.72 -0.13 -8.90
CA ARG A 83 -16.00 0.38 -10.25
C ARG A 83 -16.54 -0.69 -11.19
N GLN A 84 -16.16 -1.95 -10.98
CA GLN A 84 -16.65 -3.13 -11.71
C GLN A 84 -17.99 -3.66 -11.17
N GLY A 85 -18.60 -3.00 -10.19
CA GLY A 85 -19.87 -3.42 -9.58
C GLY A 85 -19.70 -4.39 -8.40
N GLY A 86 -18.45 -4.73 -8.01
CA GLY A 86 -18.18 -5.57 -6.87
C GLY A 86 -18.28 -4.84 -5.53
N ALA A 87 -18.34 -5.58 -4.44
CA ALA A 87 -18.32 -5.08 -3.06
C ALA A 87 -16.90 -5.26 -2.46
N PRO A 88 -16.07 -4.19 -2.43
CA PRO A 88 -14.76 -4.29 -1.80
C PRO A 88 -14.90 -4.59 -0.31
N ARG A 89 -14.17 -5.59 0.18
CA ARG A 89 -14.08 -5.93 1.60
C ARG A 89 -12.76 -5.47 2.17
N ALA A 90 -12.76 -5.12 3.46
CA ALA A 90 -11.50 -4.91 4.19
C ALA A 90 -10.70 -6.21 4.20
N ALA A 91 -9.39 -6.11 4.01
CA ALA A 91 -8.52 -7.26 4.11
C ALA A 91 -8.63 -7.90 5.51
N PHE A 92 -8.67 -9.22 5.55
CA PHE A 92 -8.70 -9.97 6.80
C PHE A 92 -7.49 -9.61 7.68
N ARG A 93 -7.74 -9.35 8.95
CA ARG A 93 -6.73 -9.02 9.96
C ARG A 93 -6.89 -9.94 11.17
N PHE A 94 -5.78 -10.22 11.83
CA PHE A 94 -5.81 -10.94 13.10
C PHE A 94 -4.67 -10.49 14.02
N PRO A 95 -4.85 -10.59 15.35
CA PRO A 95 -3.84 -10.17 16.31
C PRO A 95 -2.71 -11.18 16.42
N VAL A 96 -1.45 -10.69 16.46
CA VAL A 96 -0.23 -11.49 16.66
C VAL A 96 0.71 -10.75 17.60
N ARG A 97 1.47 -11.49 18.42
CA ARG A 97 2.50 -10.86 19.27
C ARG A 97 3.75 -10.55 18.47
N ALA A 98 4.27 -9.34 18.64
CA ALA A 98 5.53 -8.92 18.04
C ALA A 98 6.72 -9.68 18.65
N ALA A 99 7.66 -10.08 17.80
CA ALA A 99 8.99 -10.55 18.18
C ALA A 99 10.08 -9.57 17.70
N PHE A 100 9.73 -8.29 17.56
CA PHE A 100 10.63 -7.24 17.09
C PHE A 100 10.38 -5.94 17.85
N THR A 101 11.29 -4.97 17.66
CA THR A 101 11.17 -3.62 18.22
C THR A 101 11.03 -2.60 17.08
N ALA A 102 10.04 -1.69 17.20
CA ALA A 102 9.96 -0.46 16.43
C ALA A 102 10.03 0.72 17.41
N ALA A 103 11.25 1.15 17.71
CA ALA A 103 11.53 2.10 18.79
C ALA A 103 11.10 3.54 18.49
N ARG A 104 10.80 3.89 17.24
CA ARG A 104 10.42 5.25 16.83
C ARG A 104 8.97 5.27 16.36
N ALA A 105 8.16 6.04 17.05
CA ALA A 105 6.81 6.38 16.62
C ALA A 105 6.88 7.24 15.34
N GLY A 106 6.33 6.72 14.26
CA GLY A 106 6.21 7.46 13.00
C GLY A 106 4.94 8.33 12.96
N SER A 107 4.93 9.36 12.13
CA SER A 107 3.73 10.19 11.90
C SER A 107 2.73 9.56 10.92
N ARG A 108 2.98 8.35 10.44
CA ARG A 108 2.17 7.62 9.47
C ARG A 108 1.92 6.20 9.94
N GLU A 109 0.78 5.63 9.57
CA GLU A 109 0.54 4.20 9.73
C GLU A 109 1.56 3.41 8.91
N GLU A 110 2.22 2.43 9.56
CA GLU A 110 3.27 1.64 8.94
C GLU A 110 2.82 0.21 8.68
N PHE A 111 3.04 -0.24 7.44
CA PHE A 111 2.83 -1.61 6.99
C PHE A 111 4.19 -2.30 6.93
N LEU A 112 4.60 -2.90 8.04
CA LEU A 112 5.90 -3.54 8.21
C LEU A 112 5.82 -5.00 7.74
N ARG A 113 6.71 -5.42 6.85
CA ARG A 113 6.77 -6.81 6.38
C ARG A 113 7.29 -7.72 7.49
N VAL A 114 6.55 -8.79 7.74
CA VAL A 114 6.86 -9.75 8.82
C VAL A 114 6.75 -11.20 8.32
N SER A 115 7.58 -12.06 8.88
CA SER A 115 7.38 -13.51 8.85
C SER A 115 6.59 -13.93 10.07
N LEU A 116 5.79 -14.99 9.94
CA LEU A 116 4.99 -15.55 11.01
C LEU A 116 5.52 -16.92 11.41
N THR A 117 5.70 -17.14 12.72
CA THR A 117 6.14 -18.42 13.27
C THR A 117 5.25 -18.87 14.42
N GLY A 118 5.13 -20.18 14.65
CA GLY A 118 4.24 -20.74 15.67
C GLY A 118 2.80 -20.90 15.17
N GLN A 119 1.89 -21.26 16.08
CA GLN A 119 0.47 -21.49 15.79
C GLN A 119 -0.40 -20.99 16.95
N GLY A 120 -1.63 -20.58 16.66
CA GLY A 120 -2.58 -20.10 17.66
C GLY A 120 -1.98 -18.96 18.50
N GLU A 121 -2.12 -19.05 19.83
CA GLU A 121 -1.60 -18.05 20.77
C GLU A 121 -0.05 -17.96 20.82
N ALA A 122 0.63 -19.00 20.37
CA ALA A 122 2.10 -19.03 20.27
C ALA A 122 2.62 -18.35 19.00
N MET A 123 1.73 -17.91 18.09
CA MET A 123 2.15 -17.23 16.85
C MET A 123 2.87 -15.92 17.17
N ARG A 124 3.95 -15.68 16.45
CA ARG A 124 4.80 -14.49 16.59
C ARG A 124 5.08 -13.89 15.22
N ALA A 125 5.11 -12.56 15.17
CA ALA A 125 5.53 -11.80 13.98
C ALA A 125 6.96 -11.31 14.17
N SER A 126 7.85 -11.68 13.26
CA SER A 126 9.24 -11.20 13.21
C SER A 126 9.42 -10.27 12.02
N ALA A 127 10.03 -9.11 12.23
CA ALA A 127 10.27 -8.16 11.13
C ALA A 127 11.26 -8.74 10.12
N ILE A 128 10.94 -8.66 8.82
CA ILE A 128 11.91 -8.95 7.76
C ILE A 128 13.08 -7.96 7.88
N ILE A 129 14.30 -8.44 7.72
CA ILE A 129 15.52 -7.64 7.95
C ILE A 129 15.53 -6.41 7.04
N ASN A 130 15.25 -6.60 5.75
CA ASN A 130 15.28 -5.50 4.79
C ASN A 130 13.87 -4.92 4.56
N GLN A 131 13.59 -3.80 5.20
CA GLN A 131 12.34 -3.05 5.06
C GLN A 131 12.39 -1.96 3.97
N SER A 132 13.43 -1.94 3.12
CA SER A 132 13.50 -0.98 2.01
C SER A 132 12.34 -1.18 1.03
N SER A 133 11.66 -0.09 0.68
CA SER A 133 10.53 -0.13 -0.27
C SER A 133 10.96 -0.38 -1.72
N GLY A 134 12.25 -0.23 -2.01
CA GLY A 134 12.84 -0.55 -3.32
C GLY A 134 13.22 -2.01 -3.50
N VAL A 135 13.18 -2.83 -2.43
CA VAL A 135 13.62 -4.23 -2.43
C VAL A 135 12.42 -5.17 -2.42
N LEU A 136 12.11 -5.73 -3.59
CA LEU A 136 10.94 -6.60 -3.79
C LEU A 136 11.08 -7.97 -3.11
N SER A 137 12.31 -8.50 -2.95
CA SER A 137 12.56 -9.80 -2.29
C SER A 137 11.97 -9.88 -0.88
N GLY A 138 11.94 -8.76 -0.16
CA GLY A 138 11.30 -8.72 1.16
C GLY A 138 9.78 -8.94 1.17
N LEU A 139 9.09 -8.91 0.02
CA LEU A 139 7.70 -9.39 -0.10
C LEU A 139 7.64 -10.91 -0.26
N ILE A 140 8.66 -11.52 -0.89
CA ILE A 140 8.72 -12.98 -1.06
C ILE A 140 9.02 -13.66 0.27
N GLU A 141 9.83 -13.01 1.11
CA GLU A 141 10.22 -13.52 2.45
C GLU A 141 9.12 -13.29 3.51
N ALA A 142 8.15 -12.41 3.25
CA ALA A 142 7.13 -12.06 4.21
C ALA A 142 5.88 -12.93 4.05
N ASP A 143 5.28 -13.30 5.18
CA ASP A 143 3.96 -13.95 5.23
C ASP A 143 2.83 -12.92 5.32
N ALA A 144 3.12 -11.78 5.97
CA ALA A 144 2.13 -10.76 6.29
C ALA A 144 2.74 -9.35 6.36
N VAL A 145 1.90 -8.35 6.47
CA VAL A 145 2.28 -7.01 6.94
C VAL A 145 1.69 -6.74 8.32
N ALA A 146 2.52 -6.32 9.27
CA ALA A 146 2.09 -5.82 10.56
C ALA A 146 1.64 -4.36 10.42
N VAL A 147 0.49 -4.01 10.98
CA VAL A 147 -0.06 -2.66 10.96
C VAL A 147 0.34 -1.95 12.24
N ILE A 148 1.19 -0.95 12.12
CA ILE A 148 1.65 -0.12 13.24
C ILE A 148 0.98 1.25 13.12
N PRO A 149 0.05 1.62 14.02
CA PRO A 149 -0.62 2.91 13.97
C PRO A 149 0.37 4.08 14.10
N ALA A 150 0.04 5.21 13.49
CA ALA A 150 0.82 6.43 13.64
C ALA A 150 0.96 6.80 15.13
N GLY A 151 2.14 7.28 15.52
CA GLY A 151 2.42 7.65 16.92
C GLY A 151 2.72 6.48 17.84
N THR A 152 2.76 5.23 17.35
CA THR A 152 2.95 4.04 18.18
C THR A 152 4.38 3.51 18.06
N THR A 153 4.93 3.04 19.18
CA THR A 153 6.15 2.21 19.24
C THR A 153 5.76 0.76 19.45
N VAL A 154 6.65 -0.17 19.15
CA VAL A 154 6.44 -1.59 19.33
C VAL A 154 7.59 -2.21 20.09
N SER A 155 7.27 -3.03 21.08
CA SER A 155 8.20 -3.85 21.87
C SER A 155 7.87 -5.34 21.70
N PRO A 156 8.84 -6.24 21.88
CA PRO A 156 8.55 -7.66 21.88
C PRO A 156 7.49 -8.04 22.91
N GLY A 157 6.48 -8.81 22.46
CA GLY A 157 5.31 -9.18 23.27
C GLY A 157 4.07 -8.32 23.03
N ASP A 158 4.20 -7.12 22.48
CA ASP A 158 3.05 -6.29 22.11
C ASP A 158 2.16 -7.00 21.08
N VAL A 159 0.86 -6.80 21.17
CA VAL A 159 -0.11 -7.36 20.23
C VAL A 159 -0.33 -6.37 19.09
N LEU A 160 -0.15 -6.85 17.86
CA LEU A 160 -0.31 -6.10 16.62
C LEU A 160 -1.35 -6.78 15.73
N GLU A 161 -2.07 -5.98 14.96
CA GLU A 161 -2.85 -6.47 13.84
C GLU A 161 -1.91 -6.81 12.68
N VAL A 162 -2.08 -8.00 12.09
CA VAL A 162 -1.37 -8.39 10.86
C VAL A 162 -2.36 -8.70 9.74
N ILE A 163 -1.97 -8.39 8.53
CA ILE A 163 -2.71 -8.70 7.29
C ILE A 163 -1.87 -9.69 6.49
N PRO A 164 -2.33 -10.94 6.28
CA PRO A 164 -1.65 -11.86 5.36
C PRO A 164 -1.46 -11.25 3.98
N LEU A 165 -0.34 -11.51 3.31
CA LEU A 165 -0.13 -11.00 1.96
C LEU A 165 -1.17 -11.54 0.98
N SER A 166 -1.60 -12.79 1.14
CA SER A 166 -2.71 -13.38 0.37
C SER A 166 -4.00 -12.58 0.53
N ALA A 167 -4.36 -12.19 1.76
CA ALA A 167 -5.57 -11.42 2.03
C ALA A 167 -5.54 -10.01 1.38
N LEU A 168 -4.36 -9.41 1.23
CA LEU A 168 -4.21 -8.16 0.48
C LEU A 168 -4.46 -8.36 -1.02
N LEU A 169 -4.18 -9.54 -1.57
CA LEU A 169 -4.43 -9.87 -2.97
C LEU A 169 -5.86 -10.33 -3.23
N GLU A 170 -6.44 -11.11 -2.33
CA GLU A 170 -7.74 -11.76 -2.48
C GLU A 170 -8.93 -10.83 -2.13
N ALA A 171 -8.72 -9.78 -1.34
CA ALA A 171 -9.80 -8.94 -0.87
C ALA A 171 -10.64 -8.37 -2.03
N GLY A 172 -11.81 -8.99 -2.27
CA GLY A 172 -12.89 -8.37 -3.04
C GLY A 172 -13.36 -9.03 -4.32
N VAL A 173 -13.31 -10.36 -4.43
CA VAL A 173 -14.09 -11.04 -5.48
C VAL A 173 -15.16 -11.89 -4.79
N VAL A 174 -16.39 -11.47 -4.87
CA VAL A 174 -17.61 -12.28 -4.81
C VAL A 174 -18.49 -11.81 -5.94
#